data_af55dbf6828091dd262cdb4d9db0fc8a
#
_entry.id   af55dbf6828091dd262cdb4d9db0fc8a
#
_cell.length_a   1.000
_cell.length_b   1.000
_cell.length_c   1.000
_cell.angle_alpha   90.00
_cell.angle_beta   90.00
_cell.angle_gamma   90.00
#
_symmetry.space_group_name_H-M   'P 1'
#
loop_
_entity.id
_entity.type
_entity.pdbx_description
1 polymer ?
#
loop_
_entity_poly.entity_id
_entity_poly.type
_entity_poly.pdbx_seq_one_letter_code
_entity_poly.pdbx_strand_id
1 'polypeptide(L)'
;MNVAILGHGTVGGGVAELLNGRDGFTVKYVLDKEPIPELGERSVTDFSVILNDGDVDTVVEVMGGVEPAFDYITAAMRAGKNVVTANKQLLAARYDDLTALARESRAGFRSSAAVGGGIPWLPNLQRIKRLGAVNEVCGIMNGTTNYILDTMHKRGYDYESVLQDAKNYGYAEADPTADIEGIDIQRKLLISANVAFDASLTEQQVPAAGIAGITREDIAGFNEMGYVCKLYATAKRVADGAVLAVVEPTLFKAETPEAAVPANYNFITAVSEYAGRQSFFGEGAGRWPTAYAVVQDLLDLCENKKDFYTAAARPMPSNNMCEERRYYVRYIVDTWFMDGCVEKRWGNGVLTRPVSPAQMHSWYVEARRNDPGIFFAALQG
;
A
#
# COMPACT_ATOMS: atom_id res chain seq x y z
N MET A 1 -18.17 5.92 23.33
CA MET A 1 -17.80 4.72 22.54
C MET A 1 -16.78 3.92 23.34
N ASN A 2 -17.10 2.69 23.65
CA ASN A 2 -16.19 1.75 24.29
C ASN A 2 -15.41 0.97 23.24
N VAL A 3 -14.09 1.06 23.27
CA VAL A 3 -13.18 0.53 22.28
C VAL A 3 -12.38 -0.63 22.88
N ALA A 4 -12.24 -1.72 22.12
CA ALA A 4 -11.26 -2.76 22.35
C ALA A 4 -10.17 -2.71 21.28
N ILE A 5 -8.90 -2.74 21.67
CA ILE A 5 -7.75 -2.69 20.76
C ILE A 5 -7.11 -4.07 20.68
N LEU A 6 -6.99 -4.63 19.48
CA LEU A 6 -6.32 -5.90 19.22
C LEU A 6 -4.90 -5.64 18.70
N GLY A 7 -3.91 -5.91 19.54
CA GLY A 7 -2.49 -5.62 19.34
C GLY A 7 -2.04 -4.34 20.04
N HIS A 8 -0.97 -4.43 20.85
CA HIS A 8 -0.39 -3.29 21.58
C HIS A 8 1.03 -2.92 21.11
N GLY A 9 1.32 -3.18 19.85
CA GLY A 9 2.57 -2.74 19.22
C GLY A 9 2.60 -1.22 18.96
N THR A 10 3.43 -0.82 18.01
CA THR A 10 3.65 0.60 17.66
C THR A 10 2.34 1.36 17.38
N VAL A 11 1.44 0.79 16.59
CA VAL A 11 0.18 1.45 16.21
C VAL A 11 -0.83 1.38 17.36
N GLY A 12 -1.05 0.21 17.94
CA GLY A 12 -2.03 0.02 19.02
C GLY A 12 -1.71 0.86 20.25
N GLY A 13 -0.42 0.93 20.65
CA GLY A 13 0.02 1.82 21.71
C GLY A 13 -0.22 3.30 21.37
N GLY A 14 -0.02 3.70 20.10
CA GLY A 14 -0.33 5.05 19.63
C GLY A 14 -1.83 5.37 19.69
N VAL A 15 -2.69 4.42 19.29
CA VAL A 15 -4.16 4.57 19.38
C VAL A 15 -4.60 4.71 20.84
N ALA A 16 -4.10 3.84 21.73
CA ALA A 16 -4.41 3.92 23.16
C ALA A 16 -4.04 5.25 23.77
N GLU A 17 -2.87 5.80 23.39
CA GLU A 17 -2.39 7.09 23.86
C GLU A 17 -3.24 8.26 23.32
N LEU A 18 -3.61 8.27 22.05
CA LEU A 18 -4.48 9.30 21.46
C LEU A 18 -5.91 9.28 22.01
N LEU A 19 -6.39 8.13 22.50
CA LEU A 19 -7.71 8.00 23.12
C LEU A 19 -7.69 8.28 24.63
N ASN A 20 -6.51 8.28 25.26
CA ASN A 20 -6.39 8.49 26.71
C ASN A 20 -6.85 9.91 27.09
N GLY A 21 -7.86 9.98 27.95
CA GLY A 21 -8.44 11.25 28.40
C GLY A 21 -9.26 12.00 27.33
N ARG A 22 -9.52 11.39 26.19
CA ARG A 22 -10.35 11.97 25.14
C ARG A 22 -11.83 11.75 25.44
N ASP A 23 -12.59 12.84 25.53
CA ASP A 23 -14.03 12.80 25.77
C ASP A 23 -14.76 11.92 24.73
N GLY A 24 -15.71 11.12 25.21
CA GLY A 24 -16.53 10.25 24.38
C GLY A 24 -15.90 8.89 24.04
N PHE A 25 -14.66 8.63 24.47
CA PHE A 25 -13.97 7.36 24.26
C PHE A 25 -13.49 6.71 25.56
N THR A 26 -13.62 5.39 25.62
CA THR A 26 -13.05 4.56 26.69
C THR A 26 -12.35 3.36 26.06
N VAL A 27 -11.05 3.22 26.26
CA VAL A 27 -10.34 1.97 25.92
C VAL A 27 -10.65 0.96 27.03
N LYS A 28 -11.61 0.05 26.74
CA LYS A 28 -12.10 -0.92 27.71
C LYS A 28 -11.17 -2.13 27.81
N TYR A 29 -10.68 -2.61 26.66
CA TYR A 29 -9.76 -3.74 26.58
C TYR A 29 -8.63 -3.48 25.59
N VAL A 30 -7.49 -4.10 25.90
CA VAL A 30 -6.36 -4.24 24.99
C VAL A 30 -5.96 -5.72 24.96
N LEU A 31 -6.10 -6.36 23.81
CA LEU A 31 -5.72 -7.75 23.60
C LEU A 31 -4.31 -7.82 23.03
N ASP A 32 -3.47 -8.61 23.65
CA ASP A 32 -2.16 -8.99 23.11
C ASP A 32 -1.86 -10.46 23.44
N LYS A 33 -0.78 -11.01 22.88
CA LYS A 33 -0.33 -12.40 23.12
C LYS A 33 0.02 -12.63 24.58
N GLU A 34 0.63 -11.64 25.22
CA GLU A 34 1.04 -11.66 26.63
C GLU A 34 0.33 -10.55 27.39
N PRO A 35 0.06 -10.75 28.69
CA PRO A 35 -0.51 -9.70 29.53
C PRO A 35 0.38 -8.46 29.57
N ILE A 36 -0.24 -7.28 29.56
CA ILE A 36 0.41 -5.97 29.66
C ILE A 36 0.18 -5.43 31.09
N PRO A 37 1.16 -5.55 31.99
CA PRO A 37 0.95 -5.26 33.43
C PRO A 37 0.45 -3.84 33.71
N GLU A 38 0.90 -2.85 32.93
CA GLU A 38 0.55 -1.46 33.11
C GLU A 38 -0.93 -1.16 32.83
N LEU A 39 -1.60 -2.03 32.09
CA LEU A 39 -3.02 -1.89 31.76
C LEU A 39 -3.95 -2.55 32.79
N GLY A 40 -3.42 -3.39 33.68
CA GLY A 40 -4.20 -4.08 34.72
C GLY A 40 -5.35 -4.91 34.11
N GLU A 41 -6.56 -4.75 34.62
CA GLU A 41 -7.75 -5.48 34.16
C GLU A 41 -8.17 -5.19 32.71
N ARG A 42 -7.66 -4.14 32.10
CA ARG A 42 -7.89 -3.86 30.68
C ARG A 42 -7.06 -4.75 29.74
N SER A 43 -6.01 -5.37 30.23
CA SER A 43 -5.20 -6.32 29.46
C SER A 43 -5.84 -7.68 29.43
N VAL A 44 -6.12 -8.18 28.23
CA VAL A 44 -6.71 -9.50 28.00
C VAL A 44 -5.89 -10.26 26.96
N THR A 45 -5.87 -11.60 27.10
CA THR A 45 -5.19 -12.49 26.12
C THR A 45 -6.19 -13.39 25.38
N ASP A 46 -7.45 -13.37 25.80
CA ASP A 46 -8.54 -14.13 25.18
C ASP A 46 -9.56 -13.17 24.54
N PHE A 47 -9.73 -13.29 23.21
CA PHE A 47 -10.68 -12.49 22.46
C PHE A 47 -12.14 -12.71 22.86
N SER A 48 -12.47 -13.87 23.44
CA SER A 48 -13.83 -14.16 23.89
C SER A 48 -14.32 -13.18 24.96
N VAL A 49 -13.43 -12.61 25.77
CA VAL A 49 -13.75 -11.55 26.76
C VAL A 49 -14.32 -10.32 26.06
N ILE A 50 -13.68 -9.89 24.94
CA ILE A 50 -14.11 -8.74 24.15
C ILE A 50 -15.40 -9.05 23.39
N LEU A 51 -15.47 -10.24 22.79
CA LEU A 51 -16.60 -10.66 21.97
C LEU A 51 -17.90 -10.71 22.77
N ASN A 52 -17.84 -11.30 23.97
CA ASN A 52 -19.01 -11.51 24.83
C ASN A 52 -19.41 -10.29 25.66
N ASP A 53 -18.60 -9.24 25.68
CA ASP A 53 -18.94 -8.00 26.38
C ASP A 53 -19.83 -7.12 25.51
N GLY A 54 -21.12 -7.03 25.87
CA GLY A 54 -22.11 -6.21 25.15
C GLY A 54 -21.87 -4.71 25.21
N ASP A 55 -21.03 -4.22 26.12
CA ASP A 55 -20.71 -2.80 26.21
C ASP A 55 -19.56 -2.38 25.26
N VAL A 56 -18.85 -3.32 24.63
CA VAL A 56 -17.84 -2.99 23.61
C VAL A 56 -18.53 -2.63 22.30
N ASP A 57 -18.42 -1.37 21.90
CA ASP A 57 -19.03 -0.83 20.69
C ASP A 57 -18.20 -1.11 19.42
N THR A 58 -16.86 -1.03 19.56
CA THR A 58 -15.93 -1.02 18.41
C THR A 58 -14.66 -1.80 18.73
N VAL A 59 -14.23 -2.60 17.79
CA VAL A 59 -12.95 -3.33 17.80
C VAL A 59 -11.99 -2.62 16.84
N VAL A 60 -10.80 -2.26 17.34
CA VAL A 60 -9.68 -1.74 16.56
C VAL A 60 -8.67 -2.86 16.37
N GLU A 61 -8.45 -3.30 15.14
CA GLU A 61 -7.49 -4.35 14.80
C GLU A 61 -6.21 -3.75 14.21
N VAL A 62 -5.10 -3.97 14.89
CA VAL A 62 -3.75 -3.50 14.53
C VAL A 62 -2.68 -4.56 14.83
N MET A 63 -3.07 -5.84 14.71
CA MET A 63 -2.20 -6.98 15.02
C MET A 63 -1.22 -7.31 13.90
N GLY A 64 -1.65 -7.14 12.64
CA GLY A 64 -0.92 -7.64 11.47
C GLY A 64 -1.16 -9.14 11.22
N GLY A 65 -0.75 -9.60 10.03
CA GLY A 65 -1.06 -10.97 9.56
C GLY A 65 -2.51 -11.13 9.12
N VAL A 66 -2.86 -12.31 8.60
CA VAL A 66 -4.24 -12.61 8.18
C VAL A 66 -5.00 -13.29 9.31
N GLU A 67 -4.44 -14.35 9.86
CA GLU A 67 -4.99 -15.08 11.01
C GLU A 67 -4.18 -14.76 12.30
N PRO A 68 -4.81 -14.64 13.45
CA PRO A 68 -6.23 -14.80 13.75
C PRO A 68 -7.07 -13.51 13.53
N ALA A 69 -6.50 -12.46 12.95
CA ALA A 69 -7.19 -11.16 12.79
C ALA A 69 -8.50 -11.28 12.02
N PHE A 70 -8.53 -12.10 10.95
CA PHE A 70 -9.74 -12.34 10.16
C PHE A 70 -10.88 -12.92 11.01
N ASP A 71 -10.59 -13.96 11.81
CA ASP A 71 -11.58 -14.61 12.67
C ASP A 71 -12.13 -13.61 13.70
N TYR A 72 -11.27 -12.81 14.31
CA TYR A 72 -11.67 -11.87 15.35
C TYR A 72 -12.57 -10.76 14.80
N ILE A 73 -12.17 -10.11 13.71
CA ILE A 73 -12.98 -9.00 13.18
C ILE A 73 -14.28 -9.49 12.54
N THR A 74 -14.32 -10.68 11.93
CA THR A 74 -15.55 -11.25 11.39
C THR A 74 -16.52 -11.66 12.52
N ALA A 75 -16.02 -12.23 13.60
CA ALA A 75 -16.84 -12.52 14.79
C ALA A 75 -17.38 -11.22 15.41
N ALA A 76 -16.56 -10.17 15.53
CA ALA A 76 -16.99 -8.86 16.04
C ALA A 76 -18.12 -8.26 15.18
N MET A 77 -17.96 -8.23 13.84
CA MET A 77 -19.00 -7.72 12.94
C MET A 77 -20.29 -8.53 13.03
N ARG A 78 -20.22 -9.87 13.13
CA ARG A 78 -21.42 -10.73 13.32
C ARG A 78 -22.11 -10.48 14.66
N ALA A 79 -21.35 -10.08 15.69
CA ALA A 79 -21.89 -9.66 16.99
C ALA A 79 -22.41 -8.21 17.00
N GLY A 80 -22.42 -7.52 15.84
CA GLY A 80 -22.91 -6.15 15.71
C GLY A 80 -21.92 -5.07 16.17
N LYS A 81 -20.66 -5.44 16.50
CA LYS A 81 -19.63 -4.48 16.87
C LYS A 81 -19.02 -3.86 15.61
N ASN A 82 -18.75 -2.54 15.66
CA ASN A 82 -18.00 -1.88 14.58
C ASN A 82 -16.55 -2.34 14.59
N VAL A 83 -15.90 -2.25 13.42
CA VAL A 83 -14.50 -2.61 13.24
C VAL A 83 -13.72 -1.52 12.54
N VAL A 84 -12.55 -1.18 13.07
CA VAL A 84 -11.53 -0.35 12.41
C VAL A 84 -10.26 -1.17 12.30
N THR A 85 -9.71 -1.29 11.08
CA THR A 85 -8.45 -2.04 10.88
C THR A 85 -7.40 -1.21 10.16
N ALA A 86 -6.12 -1.36 10.56
CA ALA A 86 -4.96 -0.86 9.82
C ALA A 86 -4.25 -1.98 9.03
N ASN A 87 -4.78 -3.18 9.04
CA ASN A 87 -4.13 -4.39 8.53
C ASN A 87 -4.31 -4.53 7.02
N LYS A 88 -3.37 -3.95 6.26
CA LYS A 88 -3.38 -4.01 4.81
C LYS A 88 -3.24 -5.43 4.26
N GLN A 89 -2.51 -6.32 4.96
CA GLN A 89 -2.33 -7.70 4.52
C GLN A 89 -3.65 -8.47 4.58
N LEU A 90 -4.37 -8.34 5.69
CA LEU A 90 -5.69 -8.91 5.86
C LEU A 90 -6.68 -8.36 4.83
N LEU A 91 -6.72 -7.03 4.69
CA LEU A 91 -7.64 -6.37 3.77
C LEU A 91 -7.36 -6.75 2.31
N ALA A 92 -6.09 -6.87 1.90
CA ALA A 92 -5.74 -7.32 0.54
C ALA A 92 -6.15 -8.78 0.30
N ALA A 93 -5.96 -9.66 1.28
CA ALA A 93 -6.24 -11.09 1.16
C ALA A 93 -7.73 -11.44 1.24
N ARG A 94 -8.54 -10.65 1.96
CA ARG A 94 -9.95 -10.96 2.32
C ARG A 94 -10.90 -9.81 2.02
N TYR A 95 -10.61 -8.98 1.03
CA TYR A 95 -11.36 -7.76 0.72
C TYR A 95 -12.86 -8.04 0.53
N ASP A 96 -13.18 -9.03 -0.28
CA ASP A 96 -14.58 -9.38 -0.61
C ASP A 96 -15.34 -9.89 0.60
N ASP A 97 -14.74 -10.83 1.35
CA ASP A 97 -15.35 -11.41 2.54
C ASP A 97 -15.68 -10.33 3.57
N LEU A 98 -14.72 -9.44 3.84
CA LEU A 98 -14.86 -8.38 4.83
C LEU A 98 -15.87 -7.33 4.43
N THR A 99 -15.82 -6.86 3.18
CA THR A 99 -16.73 -5.82 2.71
C THR A 99 -18.15 -6.34 2.50
N ALA A 100 -18.32 -7.61 2.11
CA ALA A 100 -19.63 -8.26 2.05
C ALA A 100 -20.23 -8.39 3.46
N LEU A 101 -19.46 -8.90 4.42
CA LEU A 101 -19.92 -9.06 5.79
C LEU A 101 -20.26 -7.71 6.45
N ALA A 102 -19.50 -6.65 6.18
CA ALA A 102 -19.80 -5.31 6.67
C ALA A 102 -21.17 -4.81 6.18
N ARG A 103 -21.52 -5.05 4.92
CA ARG A 103 -22.85 -4.70 4.37
C ARG A 103 -23.97 -5.56 4.96
N GLU A 104 -23.74 -6.86 5.14
CA GLU A 104 -24.72 -7.81 5.69
C GLU A 104 -25.03 -7.55 7.16
N SER A 105 -23.99 -7.39 7.98
CA SER A 105 -24.11 -7.17 9.43
C SER A 105 -24.55 -5.77 9.81
N ARG A 106 -24.47 -4.80 8.89
CA ARG A 106 -24.65 -3.36 9.15
C ARG A 106 -23.71 -2.81 10.22
N ALA A 107 -22.65 -3.52 10.54
CA ALA A 107 -21.56 -3.03 11.37
C ALA A 107 -20.74 -1.98 10.59
N GLY A 108 -20.32 -0.93 11.26
CA GLY A 108 -19.38 0.02 10.66
C GLY A 108 -18.03 -0.68 10.46
N PHE A 109 -17.53 -0.71 9.22
CA PHE A 109 -16.23 -1.24 8.88
C PHE A 109 -15.38 -0.18 8.19
N ARG A 110 -14.24 0.17 8.77
CA ARG A 110 -13.34 1.21 8.26
C ARG A 110 -11.88 0.76 8.29
N SER A 111 -11.10 1.28 7.34
CA SER A 111 -9.71 0.87 7.19
C SER A 111 -8.82 1.96 6.60
N SER A 112 -9.06 3.23 6.95
CA SER A 112 -8.34 4.37 6.38
C SER A 112 -6.83 4.24 6.57
N ALA A 113 -6.39 3.71 7.72
CA ALA A 113 -5.00 3.49 8.07
C ALA A 113 -4.28 2.40 7.24
N ALA A 114 -5.01 1.56 6.51
CA ALA A 114 -4.42 0.49 5.72
C ALA A 114 -3.62 1.00 4.51
N VAL A 115 -3.95 2.19 3.98
CA VAL A 115 -3.24 2.80 2.85
C VAL A 115 -2.99 4.28 3.12
N GLY A 116 -1.72 4.69 3.02
CA GLY A 116 -1.31 6.08 3.11
C GLY A 116 -1.05 6.60 4.52
N GLY A 117 -1.11 5.76 5.55
CA GLY A 117 -0.84 6.15 6.93
C GLY A 117 -1.69 7.35 7.36
N GLY A 118 -1.07 8.52 7.59
CA GLY A 118 -1.76 9.76 7.96
C GLY A 118 -2.43 10.50 6.79
N ILE A 119 -2.17 10.08 5.56
CA ILE A 119 -2.82 10.64 4.37
C ILE A 119 -4.28 10.17 4.34
N PRO A 120 -5.29 11.04 4.27
CA PRO A 120 -6.69 10.64 4.24
C PRO A 120 -7.09 10.08 2.85
N TRP A 121 -6.37 9.05 2.40
CA TRP A 121 -6.47 8.53 1.04
C TRP A 121 -7.79 7.82 0.76
N LEU A 122 -8.06 6.73 1.48
CA LEU A 122 -9.29 5.94 1.22
C LEU A 122 -10.58 6.75 1.45
N PRO A 123 -10.70 7.61 2.50
CA PRO A 123 -11.85 8.48 2.66
C PRO A 123 -12.04 9.46 1.50
N ASN A 124 -10.95 10.08 1.01
CA ASN A 124 -11.06 10.98 -0.14
C ASN A 124 -11.36 10.23 -1.44
N LEU A 125 -10.82 9.04 -1.62
CA LEU A 125 -11.13 8.20 -2.78
C LEU A 125 -12.63 7.86 -2.81
N GLN A 126 -13.23 7.48 -1.66
CA GLN A 126 -14.67 7.29 -1.52
C GLN A 126 -15.45 8.58 -1.81
N ARG A 127 -14.92 9.73 -1.44
CA ARG A 127 -15.55 11.03 -1.73
C ARG A 127 -15.50 11.38 -3.21
N ILE A 128 -14.35 11.18 -3.87
CA ILE A 128 -14.14 11.46 -5.29
C ILE A 128 -15.11 10.65 -6.16
N LYS A 129 -15.26 9.36 -5.89
CA LYS A 129 -16.11 8.46 -6.69
C LYS A 129 -17.62 8.72 -6.55
N ARG A 130 -18.06 9.59 -5.64
CA ARG A 130 -19.50 9.93 -5.49
C ARG A 130 -20.05 10.72 -6.67
N LEU A 131 -19.18 11.41 -7.43
CA LEU A 131 -19.58 12.26 -8.55
C LEU A 131 -18.74 11.95 -9.78
N GLY A 132 -18.88 10.76 -10.33
CA GLY A 132 -18.16 10.33 -11.52
C GLY A 132 -17.16 9.21 -11.26
N ALA A 133 -16.71 8.59 -12.33
CA ALA A 133 -15.80 7.46 -12.26
C ALA A 133 -14.38 7.90 -11.86
N VAL A 134 -13.74 7.11 -11.00
CA VAL A 134 -12.29 7.13 -10.86
C VAL A 134 -11.72 6.25 -11.96
N ASN A 135 -10.84 6.82 -12.79
CA ASN A 135 -10.26 6.13 -13.94
C ASN A 135 -8.89 5.55 -13.65
N GLU A 136 -8.15 6.19 -12.72
CA GLU A 136 -6.80 5.77 -12.36
C GLU A 136 -6.52 6.05 -10.89
N VAL A 137 -5.79 5.15 -10.25
CA VAL A 137 -5.11 5.36 -8.97
C VAL A 137 -3.65 4.99 -9.15
N CYS A 138 -2.75 5.86 -8.73
CA CYS A 138 -1.32 5.63 -8.90
C CYS A 138 -0.52 6.36 -7.82
N GLY A 139 0.76 6.04 -7.68
CA GLY A 139 1.61 6.80 -6.76
C GLY A 139 2.78 6.06 -6.16
N ILE A 140 3.53 6.82 -5.37
CA ILE A 140 4.58 6.37 -4.49
C ILE A 140 3.92 6.06 -3.15
N MET A 141 3.75 4.77 -2.81
CA MET A 141 2.97 4.34 -1.64
C MET A 141 3.82 3.60 -0.59
N ASN A 142 5.14 3.61 -0.73
CA ASN A 142 6.06 2.99 0.22
C ASN A 142 7.19 3.96 0.59
N GLY A 143 7.29 4.29 1.88
CA GLY A 143 8.26 5.25 2.39
C GLY A 143 9.70 4.73 2.40
N THR A 144 9.90 3.44 2.69
CA THR A 144 11.22 2.80 2.74
C THR A 144 11.91 2.87 1.39
N THR A 145 11.25 2.42 0.33
CA THR A 145 11.80 2.44 -1.03
C THR A 145 11.99 3.84 -1.57
N ASN A 146 11.07 4.77 -1.24
CA ASN A 146 11.26 6.17 -1.64
C ASN A 146 12.48 6.78 -0.94
N TYR A 147 12.68 6.52 0.36
CA TYR A 147 13.86 6.98 1.08
C TYR A 147 15.16 6.45 0.47
N ILE A 148 15.20 5.16 0.13
CA ILE A 148 16.37 4.53 -0.48
C ILE A 148 16.69 5.21 -1.82
N LEU A 149 15.71 5.26 -2.73
CA LEU A 149 15.91 5.84 -4.06
C LEU A 149 16.25 7.33 -4.01
N ASP A 150 15.54 8.12 -3.19
CA ASP A 150 15.80 9.55 -3.02
C ASP A 150 17.23 9.83 -2.49
N THR A 151 17.68 9.01 -1.53
CA THR A 151 19.02 9.13 -0.97
C THR A 151 20.09 8.74 -1.98
N MET A 152 19.89 7.65 -2.74
CA MET A 152 20.80 7.24 -3.81
C MET A 152 20.92 8.33 -4.88
N HIS A 153 19.80 8.93 -5.34
CA HIS A 153 19.79 10.01 -6.31
C HIS A 153 20.53 11.28 -5.84
N LYS A 154 20.32 11.67 -4.57
CA LYS A 154 20.87 12.91 -4.02
C LYS A 154 22.32 12.80 -3.58
N ARG A 155 22.71 11.64 -3.04
CA ARG A 155 24.03 11.45 -2.40
C ARG A 155 24.97 10.52 -3.16
N GLY A 156 24.47 9.79 -4.15
CA GLY A 156 25.25 8.83 -4.94
C GLY A 156 25.81 7.67 -4.09
N TYR A 157 25.13 7.30 -3.01
CA TYR A 157 25.50 6.14 -2.19
C TYR A 157 25.04 4.84 -2.86
N ASP A 158 25.68 3.74 -2.49
CA ASP A 158 25.26 2.42 -2.93
C ASP A 158 23.99 1.95 -2.19
N TYR A 159 23.30 0.99 -2.80
CA TYR A 159 22.01 0.49 -2.32
C TYR A 159 22.12 -0.11 -0.90
N GLU A 160 23.14 -0.94 -0.65
CA GLU A 160 23.31 -1.64 0.62
C GLU A 160 23.55 -0.68 1.78
N SER A 161 24.39 0.34 1.56
CA SER A 161 24.63 1.39 2.56
C SER A 161 23.36 2.16 2.91
N VAL A 162 22.56 2.53 1.91
CA VAL A 162 21.33 3.29 2.14
C VAL A 162 20.26 2.41 2.77
N LEU A 163 20.16 1.13 2.42
CA LEU A 163 19.28 0.18 3.07
C LEU A 163 19.63 0.01 4.56
N GLN A 164 20.94 -0.06 4.88
CA GLN A 164 21.36 -0.13 6.28
C GLN A 164 21.03 1.16 7.04
N ASP A 165 21.18 2.33 6.42
CA ASP A 165 20.75 3.60 7.00
C ASP A 165 19.24 3.63 7.24
N ALA A 166 18.43 3.14 6.30
CA ALA A 166 16.98 3.04 6.45
C ALA A 166 16.59 2.16 7.66
N LYS A 167 17.31 1.05 7.90
CA LYS A 167 17.13 0.23 9.10
C LYS A 167 17.50 0.99 10.38
N ASN A 168 18.64 1.67 10.38
CA ASN A 168 19.11 2.44 11.53
C ASN A 168 18.17 3.58 11.93
N TYR A 169 17.51 4.21 10.94
CA TYR A 169 16.49 5.26 11.18
C TYR A 169 15.09 4.71 11.46
N GLY A 170 14.89 3.38 11.42
CA GLY A 170 13.59 2.76 11.64
C GLY A 170 12.61 2.91 10.47
N TYR A 171 13.09 3.27 9.28
CA TYR A 171 12.29 3.29 8.05
C TYR A 171 12.13 1.91 7.42
N ALA A 172 13.07 1.00 7.68
CA ALA A 172 13.02 -0.40 7.27
C ALA A 172 13.08 -1.33 8.49
N GLU A 173 12.30 -2.40 8.45
CA GLU A 173 12.37 -3.49 9.44
C GLU A 173 13.65 -4.33 9.25
N ALA A 174 13.91 -5.25 10.17
CA ALA A 174 15.05 -6.19 10.06
C ALA A 174 14.97 -7.00 8.76
N ASP A 175 13.77 -7.49 8.42
CA ASP A 175 13.46 -8.07 7.11
C ASP A 175 12.68 -7.08 6.26
N PRO A 176 13.34 -6.38 5.32
CA PRO A 176 12.72 -5.36 4.47
C PRO A 176 12.09 -5.94 3.19
N THR A 177 12.03 -7.26 3.03
CA THR A 177 11.63 -7.94 1.78
C THR A 177 10.30 -7.43 1.24
N ALA A 178 9.30 -7.24 2.10
CA ALA A 178 8.00 -6.75 1.66
C ALA A 178 8.06 -5.35 1.03
N ASP A 179 8.98 -4.50 1.51
CA ASP A 179 9.19 -3.16 0.96
C ASP A 179 9.98 -3.22 -0.35
N ILE A 180 11.17 -3.82 -0.31
CA ILE A 180 12.13 -3.77 -1.42
C ILE A 180 11.73 -4.61 -2.63
N GLU A 181 10.91 -5.65 -2.46
CA GLU A 181 10.34 -6.47 -3.54
C GLU A 181 8.98 -5.93 -4.04
N GLY A 182 8.47 -4.85 -3.44
CA GLY A 182 7.25 -4.18 -3.90
C GLY A 182 5.94 -4.81 -3.40
N ILE A 183 5.98 -5.74 -2.45
CA ILE A 183 4.77 -6.43 -1.91
C ILE A 183 3.90 -5.46 -1.10
N ASP A 184 4.51 -4.59 -0.29
CA ASP A 184 3.76 -3.58 0.49
C ASP A 184 2.98 -2.63 -0.42
N ILE A 185 3.63 -2.10 -1.44
CA ILE A 185 3.00 -1.17 -2.38
C ILE A 185 1.98 -1.87 -3.28
N GLN A 186 2.19 -3.16 -3.62
CA GLN A 186 1.24 -4.00 -4.35
C GLN A 186 -0.09 -4.13 -3.58
N ARG A 187 -0.04 -4.45 -2.28
CA ARG A 187 -1.22 -4.55 -1.43
C ARG A 187 -1.95 -3.20 -1.28
N LYS A 188 -1.20 -2.12 -1.13
CA LYS A 188 -1.79 -0.77 -1.06
C LYS A 188 -2.47 -0.36 -2.37
N LEU A 189 -1.85 -0.69 -3.52
CA LEU A 189 -2.46 -0.48 -4.82
C LEU A 189 -3.72 -1.30 -4.99
N LEU A 190 -3.67 -2.59 -4.63
CA LEU A 190 -4.80 -3.51 -4.69
C LEU A 190 -6.01 -2.98 -3.92
N ILE A 191 -5.80 -2.58 -2.66
CA ILE A 191 -6.87 -2.00 -1.82
C ILE A 191 -7.40 -0.71 -2.46
N SER A 192 -6.52 0.17 -2.92
CA SER A 192 -6.89 1.43 -3.57
C SER A 192 -7.73 1.21 -4.83
N ALA A 193 -7.31 0.27 -5.68
CA ALA A 193 -8.02 -0.08 -6.91
C ALA A 193 -9.40 -0.72 -6.61
N ASN A 194 -9.47 -1.62 -5.64
CA ASN A 194 -10.72 -2.25 -5.22
C ASN A 194 -11.71 -1.20 -4.71
N VAL A 195 -11.25 -0.25 -3.89
CA VAL A 195 -12.09 0.87 -3.42
C VAL A 195 -12.48 1.81 -4.56
N ALA A 196 -11.54 2.18 -5.45
CA ALA A 196 -11.76 3.13 -6.53
C ALA A 196 -12.73 2.62 -7.59
N PHE A 197 -12.61 1.34 -7.92
CA PHE A 197 -13.31 0.74 -9.07
C PHE A 197 -14.51 -0.11 -8.67
N ASP A 198 -14.79 -0.27 -7.37
CA ASP A 198 -15.72 -1.27 -6.83
C ASP A 198 -15.36 -2.67 -7.37
N ALA A 199 -14.06 -2.96 -7.35
CA ALA A 199 -13.48 -4.17 -7.90
C ALA A 199 -13.13 -5.19 -6.80
N SER A 200 -12.93 -6.41 -7.24
CA SER A 200 -12.43 -7.55 -6.47
C SER A 200 -11.20 -8.09 -7.21
N LEU A 201 -10.14 -7.29 -7.23
CA LEU A 201 -8.84 -7.70 -7.76
C LEU A 201 -8.09 -8.51 -6.70
N THR A 202 -7.21 -9.39 -7.15
CA THR A 202 -6.33 -10.21 -6.32
C THR A 202 -4.85 -9.86 -6.51
N GLU A 203 -3.98 -10.26 -5.57
CA GLU A 203 -2.53 -10.01 -5.69
C GLU A 203 -1.94 -10.58 -6.99
N GLN A 204 -2.45 -11.73 -7.47
CA GLN A 204 -1.99 -12.37 -8.73
C GLN A 204 -2.27 -11.53 -9.98
N GLN A 205 -3.25 -10.64 -9.93
CA GLN A 205 -3.60 -9.76 -11.03
C GLN A 205 -2.74 -8.49 -11.10
N VAL A 206 -1.93 -8.24 -10.07
CA VAL A 206 -1.07 -7.07 -9.92
C VAL A 206 0.39 -7.49 -9.90
N PRO A 207 1.04 -7.71 -11.05
CA PRO A 207 2.47 -8.01 -11.06
C PRO A 207 3.26 -6.92 -10.36
N ALA A 208 4.26 -7.31 -9.58
CA ALA A 208 5.12 -6.41 -8.84
C ALA A 208 6.59 -6.73 -9.08
N ALA A 209 7.38 -5.68 -9.26
CA ALA A 209 8.84 -5.73 -9.25
C ALA A 209 9.36 -4.63 -8.33
N GLY A 210 10.32 -4.99 -7.49
CA GLY A 210 10.91 -4.09 -6.51
C GLY A 210 12.17 -3.38 -6.98
N ILE A 211 12.97 -2.91 -6.02
CA ILE A 211 14.17 -2.11 -6.26
C ILE A 211 15.48 -2.84 -5.88
N ALA A 212 15.40 -4.10 -5.42
CA ALA A 212 16.55 -4.82 -4.86
C ALA A 212 17.75 -4.96 -5.83
N GLY A 213 17.49 -4.92 -7.14
CA GLY A 213 18.54 -5.02 -8.16
C GLY A 213 19.16 -3.69 -8.58
N ILE A 214 18.73 -2.54 -8.08
CA ILE A 214 19.21 -1.22 -8.53
C ILE A 214 20.66 -0.98 -8.05
N THR A 215 21.48 -0.37 -8.91
CA THR A 215 22.85 -0.03 -8.59
C THR A 215 23.09 1.49 -8.57
N ARG A 216 24.21 1.88 -7.96
CA ARG A 216 24.67 3.27 -7.97
C ARG A 216 24.91 3.78 -9.39
N GLU A 217 25.42 2.91 -10.27
CA GLU A 217 25.71 3.23 -11.67
C GLU A 217 24.41 3.45 -12.46
N ASP A 218 23.34 2.69 -12.17
CA ASP A 218 22.00 2.94 -12.75
C ASP A 218 21.54 4.35 -12.39
N ILE A 219 21.60 4.69 -11.10
CA ILE A 219 21.20 6.02 -10.58
C ILE A 219 22.02 7.14 -11.19
N ALA A 220 23.34 6.98 -11.31
CA ALA A 220 24.21 7.98 -11.95
C ALA A 220 23.79 8.20 -13.41
N GLY A 221 23.55 7.12 -14.17
CA GLY A 221 23.09 7.20 -15.54
C GLY A 221 21.70 7.87 -15.67
N PHE A 222 20.77 7.59 -14.76
CA PHE A 222 19.46 8.25 -14.74
C PHE A 222 19.59 9.77 -14.49
N ASN A 223 20.42 10.15 -13.50
CA ASN A 223 20.68 11.55 -13.18
C ASN A 223 21.27 12.32 -14.38
N GLU A 224 22.26 11.73 -15.07
CA GLU A 224 22.87 12.32 -16.27
C GLU A 224 21.84 12.53 -17.40
N MET A 225 20.84 11.67 -17.48
CA MET A 225 19.78 11.74 -18.48
C MET A 225 18.56 12.56 -18.04
N GLY A 226 18.59 13.16 -16.83
CA GLY A 226 17.52 13.99 -16.30
C GLY A 226 16.31 13.21 -15.78
N TYR A 227 16.53 11.95 -15.33
CA TYR A 227 15.47 11.11 -14.78
C TYR A 227 15.72 10.79 -13.29
N VAL A 228 14.61 10.59 -12.59
CA VAL A 228 14.58 10.12 -11.18
C VAL A 228 13.78 8.83 -11.12
N CYS A 229 14.37 7.78 -10.57
CA CYS A 229 13.73 6.50 -10.35
C CYS A 229 12.88 6.51 -9.08
N LYS A 230 11.66 6.02 -9.16
CA LYS A 230 10.74 5.78 -8.03
C LYS A 230 10.13 4.41 -8.14
N LEU A 231 9.83 3.75 -7.01
CA LEU A 231 8.94 2.59 -7.04
C LEU A 231 7.51 3.09 -7.12
N TYR A 232 6.83 2.76 -8.21
CA TYR A 232 5.55 3.36 -8.54
C TYR A 232 4.47 2.30 -8.77
N ALA A 233 3.29 2.57 -8.27
CA ALA A 233 2.12 1.74 -8.42
C ALA A 233 1.13 2.41 -9.38
N THR A 234 0.54 1.66 -10.29
CA THR A 234 -0.49 2.15 -11.20
C THR A 234 -1.62 1.14 -11.33
N ALA A 235 -2.86 1.57 -11.12
CA ALA A 235 -4.04 0.82 -11.52
C ALA A 235 -4.98 1.75 -12.30
N LYS A 236 -5.40 1.30 -13.49
CA LYS A 236 -6.15 2.12 -14.44
C LYS A 236 -7.26 1.30 -15.08
N ARG A 237 -8.45 1.88 -15.18
CA ARG A 237 -9.52 1.30 -16.00
C ARG A 237 -9.11 1.35 -17.47
N VAL A 238 -9.27 0.23 -18.15
CA VAL A 238 -9.02 0.11 -19.58
C VAL A 238 -10.26 -0.37 -20.32
N ALA A 239 -10.18 -0.51 -21.62
CA ALA A 239 -11.31 -0.99 -22.43
C ALA A 239 -11.86 -2.33 -21.92
N ASP A 240 -13.08 -2.66 -22.32
CA ASP A 240 -13.76 -3.93 -22.03
C ASP A 240 -13.98 -4.22 -20.53
N GLY A 241 -13.99 -3.16 -19.70
CA GLY A 241 -14.20 -3.29 -18.25
C GLY A 241 -13.05 -3.96 -17.50
N ALA A 242 -11.87 -4.03 -18.11
CA ALA A 242 -10.66 -4.55 -17.49
C ALA A 242 -9.89 -3.47 -16.71
N VAL A 243 -8.90 -3.92 -15.94
CA VAL A 243 -7.96 -3.05 -15.20
C VAL A 243 -6.54 -3.41 -15.61
N LEU A 244 -5.75 -2.40 -16.00
CA LEU A 244 -4.30 -2.49 -15.96
C LEU A 244 -3.87 -2.21 -14.53
N ALA A 245 -3.09 -3.10 -13.89
CA ALA A 245 -2.57 -2.89 -12.55
C ALA A 245 -1.15 -3.45 -12.44
N VAL A 246 -0.18 -2.61 -12.01
CA VAL A 246 1.23 -2.97 -11.97
C VAL A 246 1.98 -2.17 -10.92
N VAL A 247 3.00 -2.77 -10.33
CA VAL A 247 4.00 -2.13 -9.46
C VAL A 247 5.38 -2.35 -10.04
N GLU A 248 6.07 -1.28 -10.36
CA GLU A 248 7.39 -1.36 -10.98
C GLU A 248 8.25 -0.10 -10.73
N PRO A 249 9.58 -0.22 -10.71
CA PRO A 249 10.46 0.94 -10.81
C PRO A 249 10.09 1.75 -12.04
N THR A 250 9.97 3.07 -11.87
CA THR A 250 9.55 3.98 -12.94
C THR A 250 10.45 5.22 -12.97
N LEU A 251 10.90 5.60 -14.16
CA LEU A 251 11.74 6.76 -14.41
C LEU A 251 10.87 7.96 -14.76
N PHE A 252 10.88 8.95 -13.91
CA PHE A 252 10.21 10.22 -14.07
C PHE A 252 11.20 11.30 -14.50
N LYS A 253 10.80 12.19 -15.39
CA LYS A 253 11.59 13.39 -15.68
C LYS A 253 11.75 14.23 -14.42
N ALA A 254 12.93 14.80 -14.22
CA ALA A 254 13.29 15.50 -12.98
C ALA A 254 12.34 16.65 -12.58
N GLU A 255 11.64 17.24 -13.57
CA GLU A 255 10.68 18.34 -13.35
C GLU A 255 9.28 17.88 -12.90
N THR A 256 9.02 16.57 -12.83
CA THR A 256 7.70 16.05 -12.44
C THR A 256 7.48 16.07 -10.92
N PRO A 257 6.23 16.19 -10.45
CA PRO A 257 5.93 16.13 -9.03
C PRO A 257 6.40 14.83 -8.36
N GLU A 258 6.29 13.69 -9.07
CA GLU A 258 6.72 12.38 -8.59
C GLU A 258 8.23 12.32 -8.32
N ALA A 259 9.02 12.89 -9.23
CA ALA A 259 10.47 12.98 -9.07
C ALA A 259 10.88 13.78 -7.82
N ALA A 260 10.11 14.81 -7.49
CA ALA A 260 10.40 15.72 -6.38
C ALA A 260 10.02 15.16 -4.98
N VAL A 261 9.34 13.99 -4.89
CA VAL A 261 8.92 13.41 -3.60
C VAL A 261 10.14 13.00 -2.78
N PRO A 262 10.40 13.66 -1.61
CA PRO A 262 11.62 13.44 -0.86
C PRO A 262 11.49 12.33 0.19
N ALA A 263 12.63 11.84 0.66
CA ALA A 263 12.76 11.00 1.85
C ALA A 263 11.76 9.84 1.90
N ASN A 264 11.08 9.64 3.05
CA ASN A 264 10.12 8.57 3.29
C ASN A 264 8.64 8.97 3.00
N TYR A 265 8.43 10.08 2.30
CA TYR A 265 7.08 10.55 2.00
C TYR A 265 6.41 9.73 0.90
N ASN A 266 5.09 9.67 0.99
CA ASN A 266 4.22 9.10 -0.04
C ASN A 266 3.57 10.20 -0.87
N PHE A 267 3.25 9.86 -2.12
CA PHE A 267 2.55 10.73 -3.06
C PHE A 267 1.56 9.88 -3.84
N ILE A 268 0.27 9.97 -3.50
CA ILE A 268 -0.78 9.10 -4.03
C ILE A 268 -1.76 9.95 -4.83
N THR A 269 -2.14 9.47 -6.00
CA THR A 269 -2.95 10.22 -6.96
C THR A 269 -4.18 9.42 -7.39
N ALA A 270 -5.32 10.11 -7.48
CA ALA A 270 -6.50 9.64 -8.20
C ALA A 270 -6.75 10.53 -9.42
N VAL A 271 -7.12 9.92 -10.53
CA VAL A 271 -7.61 10.61 -11.73
C VAL A 271 -9.07 10.26 -11.93
N SER A 272 -9.93 11.26 -11.90
CA SER A 272 -11.37 11.06 -12.02
C SER A 272 -11.96 11.89 -13.17
N GLU A 273 -13.17 11.51 -13.58
CA GLU A 273 -13.86 12.10 -14.73
C GLU A 273 -14.03 13.62 -14.62
N TYR A 274 -14.46 14.11 -13.46
CA TYR A 274 -14.78 15.54 -13.30
C TYR A 274 -13.75 16.32 -12.50
N ALA A 275 -13.11 15.71 -11.51
CA ALA A 275 -12.11 16.42 -10.70
C ALA A 275 -10.69 16.36 -11.28
N GLY A 276 -10.50 15.59 -12.37
CA GLY A 276 -9.17 15.43 -12.97
C GLY A 276 -8.19 14.73 -12.02
N ARG A 277 -6.93 15.15 -12.09
CA ARG A 277 -5.84 14.62 -11.27
C ARG A 277 -5.81 15.28 -9.90
N GLN A 278 -5.95 14.50 -8.84
CA GLN A 278 -5.82 14.94 -7.44
C GLN A 278 -4.75 14.12 -6.74
N SER A 279 -3.76 14.78 -6.17
CA SER A 279 -2.64 14.15 -5.51
C SER A 279 -2.60 14.49 -4.02
N PHE A 280 -2.22 13.52 -3.21
CA PHE A 280 -2.11 13.60 -1.76
C PHE A 280 -0.68 13.28 -1.36
N PHE A 281 -0.08 14.16 -0.57
CA PHE A 281 1.29 14.06 -0.12
C PHE A 281 1.35 14.03 1.41
N GLY A 282 2.19 13.16 1.99
CA GLY A 282 2.34 13.07 3.43
C GLY A 282 3.12 11.84 3.88
N GLU A 283 3.15 11.63 5.19
CA GLU A 283 3.76 10.44 5.80
C GLU A 283 2.86 9.23 5.63
N GLY A 284 3.36 8.22 4.90
CA GLY A 284 2.61 7.00 4.54
C GLY A 284 2.64 5.89 5.58
N ALA A 285 3.41 6.04 6.67
CA ALA A 285 3.55 5.07 7.75
C ALA A 285 4.08 5.75 9.02
N GLY A 286 4.13 5.00 10.12
CA GLY A 286 4.64 5.46 11.41
C GLY A 286 3.59 5.41 12.51
N ARG A 287 4.04 5.44 13.77
CA ARG A 287 3.18 5.34 14.96
C ARG A 287 2.05 6.35 14.93
N TRP A 288 2.39 7.63 14.83
CA TRP A 288 1.42 8.71 14.94
C TRP A 288 0.53 8.88 13.70
N PRO A 289 1.08 8.87 12.47
CA PRO A 289 0.24 8.97 11.27
C PRO A 289 -0.79 7.85 11.19
N THR A 290 -0.39 6.60 11.48
CA THR A 290 -1.28 5.44 11.41
C THR A 290 -2.32 5.45 12.55
N ALA A 291 -1.89 5.73 13.79
CA ALA A 291 -2.81 5.85 14.93
C ALA A 291 -3.82 7.01 14.74
N TYR A 292 -3.37 8.14 14.17
CA TYR A 292 -4.23 9.26 13.82
C TYR A 292 -5.35 8.83 12.86
N ALA A 293 -5.01 8.10 11.78
CA ALA A 293 -6.00 7.64 10.82
C ALA A 293 -7.01 6.65 11.43
N VAL A 294 -6.55 5.76 12.34
CA VAL A 294 -7.45 4.88 13.12
C VAL A 294 -8.40 5.70 13.98
N VAL A 295 -7.91 6.72 14.69
CA VAL A 295 -8.76 7.56 15.54
C VAL A 295 -9.74 8.40 14.71
N GLN A 296 -9.35 8.86 13.52
CA GLN A 296 -10.28 9.52 12.59
C GLN A 296 -11.42 8.57 12.16
N ASP A 297 -11.11 7.30 11.89
CA ASP A 297 -12.13 6.29 11.59
C ASP A 297 -13.09 6.06 12.77
N LEU A 298 -12.58 6.08 14.01
CA LEU A 298 -13.42 6.00 15.23
C LEU A 298 -14.33 7.22 15.36
N LEU A 299 -13.83 8.44 15.10
CA LEU A 299 -14.62 9.67 15.11
C LEU A 299 -15.72 9.63 14.05
N ASP A 300 -15.42 9.18 12.85
CA ASP A 300 -16.41 8.99 11.78
C ASP A 300 -17.51 7.99 12.19
N LEU A 301 -17.16 6.91 12.91
CA LEU A 301 -18.15 5.97 13.45
C LEU A 301 -19.00 6.61 14.55
N CYS A 302 -18.45 7.48 15.42
CA CYS A 302 -19.22 8.27 16.38
C CYS A 302 -20.22 9.20 15.70
N GLU A 303 -19.87 9.75 14.54
CA GLU A 303 -20.76 10.56 13.71
C GLU A 303 -21.74 9.73 12.88
N ASN A 304 -21.83 8.43 13.16
CA ASN A 304 -22.70 7.46 12.47
C ASN A 304 -22.39 7.28 10.97
N LYS A 305 -21.14 7.54 10.54
CA LYS A 305 -20.67 7.31 9.17
C LYS A 305 -20.23 5.85 8.98
N LYS A 306 -21.18 4.93 9.09
CA LYS A 306 -20.92 3.48 8.99
C LYS A 306 -20.73 3.02 7.56
N ASP A 307 -21.32 3.70 6.59
CA ASP A 307 -21.39 3.29 5.19
C ASP A 307 -20.11 3.66 4.43
N PHE A 308 -19.01 2.96 4.71
CA PHE A 308 -17.76 3.17 4.00
C PHE A 308 -17.63 2.27 2.76
N TYR A 309 -17.97 0.99 2.88
CA TYR A 309 -17.96 0.01 1.77
C TYR A 309 -19.38 -0.27 1.28
N THR A 310 -20.00 0.70 0.61
CA THR A 310 -21.41 0.64 0.20
C THR A 310 -21.66 -0.19 -1.05
N ALA A 311 -20.74 -0.14 -2.01
CA ALA A 311 -20.86 -0.89 -3.26
C ALA A 311 -20.35 -2.33 -3.09
N ALA A 312 -21.04 -3.27 -3.76
CA ALA A 312 -20.53 -4.63 -3.87
C ALA A 312 -19.32 -4.66 -4.79
N ALA A 313 -18.23 -5.26 -4.34
CA ALA A 313 -17.08 -5.52 -5.17
C ALA A 313 -17.46 -6.50 -6.31
N ARG A 314 -16.85 -6.30 -7.47
CA ARG A 314 -17.08 -7.15 -8.66
C ARG A 314 -15.75 -7.68 -9.17
N PRO A 315 -15.68 -8.97 -9.53
CA PRO A 315 -14.53 -9.47 -10.26
C PRO A 315 -14.30 -8.64 -11.52
N MET A 316 -13.10 -8.13 -11.68
CA MET A 316 -12.67 -7.41 -12.88
C MET A 316 -11.47 -8.13 -13.49
N PRO A 317 -11.46 -8.38 -14.81
CA PRO A 317 -10.29 -8.96 -15.45
C PRO A 317 -9.13 -7.96 -15.41
N SER A 318 -7.90 -8.47 -15.27
CA SER A 318 -6.69 -7.66 -15.48
C SER A 318 -6.26 -7.75 -16.94
N ASN A 319 -5.85 -6.61 -17.51
CA ASN A 319 -5.27 -6.55 -18.84
C ASN A 319 -3.99 -5.69 -18.83
N ASN A 320 -2.90 -6.31 -18.43
CA ASN A 320 -1.58 -5.66 -18.41
C ASN A 320 -0.86 -5.75 -19.79
N MET A 321 -1.58 -6.19 -20.84
CA MET A 321 -1.12 -6.19 -22.23
C MET A 321 -1.64 -4.99 -23.04
N CYS A 322 -2.59 -4.20 -22.52
CA CYS A 322 -3.32 -3.18 -23.27
C CYS A 322 -2.55 -1.89 -23.55
N GLU A 323 -1.44 -1.67 -22.88
CA GLU A 323 -0.56 -0.52 -23.06
C GLU A 323 0.87 -0.99 -23.26
N GLU A 324 1.65 -0.24 -24.03
CA GLU A 324 3.06 -0.49 -24.24
C GLU A 324 3.88 0.68 -23.70
N ARG A 325 5.02 0.37 -23.09
CA ARG A 325 5.97 1.32 -22.52
C ARG A 325 7.38 0.99 -22.97
N ARG A 326 8.26 1.98 -22.99
CA ARG A 326 9.70 1.73 -23.07
C ARG A 326 10.23 1.43 -21.68
N TYR A 327 11.18 0.52 -21.61
CA TYR A 327 11.84 0.13 -20.37
C TYR A 327 13.35 0.29 -20.48
N TYR A 328 13.95 0.83 -19.45
CA TYR A 328 15.35 0.61 -19.18
C TYR A 328 15.52 -0.80 -18.63
N VAL A 329 16.49 -1.56 -19.13
CA VAL A 329 16.82 -2.89 -18.63
C VAL A 329 18.34 -3.01 -18.51
N ARG A 330 18.82 -3.40 -17.34
CA ARG A 330 20.21 -3.79 -17.10
C ARG A 330 20.24 -5.26 -16.71
N TYR A 331 21.02 -6.03 -17.45
CA TYR A 331 21.28 -7.45 -17.24
C TYR A 331 22.77 -7.73 -17.30
N ILE A 332 23.21 -8.76 -16.57
CA ILE A 332 24.61 -9.22 -16.51
C ILE A 332 24.74 -10.48 -17.37
N VAL A 333 23.73 -11.34 -17.36
CA VAL A 333 23.67 -12.56 -18.16
C VAL A 333 22.84 -12.31 -19.41
N ASP A 334 23.32 -12.76 -20.57
CA ASP A 334 22.63 -12.57 -21.85
C ASP A 334 21.18 -13.09 -21.81
N THR A 335 20.26 -12.22 -22.21
CA THR A 335 18.81 -12.47 -22.17
C THR A 335 18.28 -12.56 -23.60
N TRP A 336 18.63 -13.66 -24.27
CA TRP A 336 18.30 -13.95 -25.67
C TRP A 336 16.82 -13.72 -26.04
N PHE A 337 15.89 -13.90 -25.10
CA PHE A 337 14.46 -13.67 -25.33
C PHE A 337 14.08 -12.19 -25.45
N MET A 338 14.98 -11.28 -25.11
CA MET A 338 14.83 -9.84 -25.37
C MET A 338 15.42 -9.41 -26.72
N ASP A 339 16.08 -10.32 -27.44
CA ASP A 339 16.61 -10.06 -28.77
C ASP A 339 15.49 -9.58 -29.70
N GLY A 340 15.73 -8.48 -30.41
CA GLY A 340 14.72 -7.83 -31.22
C GLY A 340 13.85 -6.78 -30.49
N CYS A 341 13.81 -6.78 -29.16
CA CYS A 341 13.13 -5.75 -28.36
C CYS A 341 14.05 -4.60 -27.93
N VAL A 342 15.36 -4.75 -28.04
CA VAL A 342 16.32 -3.69 -27.75
C VAL A 342 16.26 -2.63 -28.84
N GLU A 343 16.03 -1.36 -28.43
CA GLU A 343 16.06 -0.20 -29.33
C GLU A 343 17.47 0.38 -29.41
N LYS A 344 18.12 0.60 -28.27
CA LYS A 344 19.46 1.16 -28.18
C LYS A 344 20.11 0.91 -26.82
N ARG A 345 21.43 1.09 -26.76
CA ARG A 345 22.16 1.20 -25.49
C ARG A 345 21.77 2.49 -24.76
N TRP A 346 21.61 2.44 -23.44
CA TRP A 346 21.22 3.57 -22.61
C TRP A 346 21.84 3.46 -21.21
N GLY A 347 22.80 4.32 -20.92
CA GLY A 347 23.60 4.19 -19.69
C GLY A 347 24.30 2.83 -19.61
N ASN A 348 24.17 2.16 -18.46
CA ASN A 348 24.71 0.83 -18.19
C ASN A 348 23.83 -0.33 -18.70
N GLY A 349 22.70 -0.03 -19.29
CA GLY A 349 21.75 -1.00 -19.81
C GLY A 349 21.33 -0.72 -21.23
N VAL A 350 20.12 -1.11 -21.52
CA VAL A 350 19.46 -0.91 -22.82
C VAL A 350 18.11 -0.26 -22.63
N LEU A 351 17.65 0.45 -23.67
CA LEU A 351 16.27 0.90 -23.79
C LEU A 351 15.56 -0.08 -24.72
N THR A 352 14.38 -0.55 -24.29
CA THR A 352 13.55 -1.41 -25.14
C THR A 352 12.72 -0.60 -26.13
N ARG A 353 12.33 -1.24 -27.22
CA ARG A 353 11.14 -0.83 -27.96
C ARG A 353 9.92 -0.90 -27.02
N PRO A 354 8.80 -0.27 -27.37
CA PRO A 354 7.60 -0.39 -26.56
C PRO A 354 7.19 -1.87 -26.39
N VAL A 355 6.98 -2.29 -25.14
CA VAL A 355 6.48 -3.61 -24.75
C VAL A 355 5.46 -3.43 -23.62
N SER A 356 4.56 -4.40 -23.48
CA SER A 356 3.56 -4.33 -22.42
C SER A 356 4.15 -4.62 -21.04
N PRO A 357 3.54 -4.10 -19.94
CA PRO A 357 3.92 -4.45 -18.58
C PRO A 357 3.88 -5.96 -18.34
N ALA A 358 2.86 -6.66 -18.84
CA ALA A 358 2.78 -8.12 -18.70
C ALA A 358 4.00 -8.82 -19.31
N GLN A 359 4.41 -8.40 -20.51
CA GLN A 359 5.57 -8.99 -21.18
C GLN A 359 6.86 -8.68 -20.42
N MET A 360 7.06 -7.42 -19.98
CA MET A 360 8.26 -7.05 -19.23
C MET A 360 8.37 -7.80 -17.91
N HIS A 361 7.30 -7.90 -17.14
CA HIS A 361 7.30 -8.64 -15.89
C HIS A 361 7.52 -10.14 -16.09
N SER A 362 6.98 -10.74 -17.16
CA SER A 362 7.24 -12.13 -17.52
C SER A 362 8.74 -12.37 -17.80
N TRP A 363 9.36 -11.50 -18.59
CA TRP A 363 10.80 -11.57 -18.88
C TRP A 363 11.66 -11.39 -17.62
N TYR A 364 11.28 -10.43 -16.77
CA TYR A 364 11.98 -10.19 -15.51
C TYR A 364 11.98 -11.43 -14.60
N VAL A 365 10.81 -12.06 -14.42
CA VAL A 365 10.69 -13.26 -13.58
C VAL A 365 11.52 -14.42 -14.14
N GLU A 366 11.55 -14.58 -15.46
CA GLU A 366 12.34 -15.63 -16.12
C GLU A 366 13.85 -15.35 -16.00
N ALA A 367 14.26 -14.11 -16.33
CA ALA A 367 15.66 -13.73 -16.30
C ALA A 367 16.26 -13.77 -14.89
N ARG A 368 15.50 -13.34 -13.88
CA ARG A 368 15.96 -13.27 -12.49
C ARG A 368 16.41 -14.63 -11.92
N ARG A 369 15.97 -15.74 -12.52
CA ARG A 369 16.39 -17.10 -12.13
C ARG A 369 17.87 -17.33 -12.39
N ASN A 370 18.41 -16.72 -13.45
CA ASN A 370 19.79 -16.88 -13.88
C ASN A 370 20.63 -15.61 -13.66
N ASP A 371 19.98 -14.47 -13.53
CA ASP A 371 20.58 -13.16 -13.30
C ASP A 371 19.88 -12.47 -12.11
N PRO A 372 20.25 -12.80 -10.87
CA PRO A 372 19.66 -12.15 -9.69
C PRO A 372 19.86 -10.63 -9.64
N GLY A 373 20.85 -10.13 -10.41
CA GLY A 373 21.16 -8.71 -10.51
C GLY A 373 20.40 -7.98 -11.60
N ILE A 374 19.51 -8.64 -12.36
CA ILE A 374 18.71 -7.96 -13.39
C ILE A 374 17.87 -6.86 -12.76
N PHE A 375 17.83 -5.71 -13.43
CA PHE A 375 16.99 -4.58 -13.04
C PHE A 375 16.30 -3.99 -14.26
N PHE A 376 15.07 -3.54 -14.09
CA PHE A 376 14.36 -2.77 -15.10
C PHE A 376 13.60 -1.60 -14.49
N ALA A 377 13.30 -0.59 -15.30
CA ALA A 377 12.45 0.53 -14.92
C ALA A 377 11.65 1.02 -16.14
N ALA A 378 10.36 1.25 -15.95
CA ALA A 378 9.49 1.83 -16.97
C ALA A 378 9.86 3.30 -17.20
N LEU A 379 9.84 3.78 -18.45
CA LEU A 379 9.92 5.20 -18.73
C LEU A 379 8.51 5.80 -18.72
N GLN A 380 8.31 6.78 -17.85
CA GLN A 380 7.10 7.60 -17.90
C GLN A 380 7.23 8.57 -19.08
N GLY A 381 6.29 8.47 -20.02
CA GLY A 381 6.23 9.30 -21.23
C GLY A 381 5.86 10.75 -20.97
#